data_45bd62ce65f31ba100715d3db8dd35bc
#
_entry.id   45bd62ce65f31ba100715d3db8dd35bc
#
_cell.length_a   1.000
_cell.length_b   1.000
_cell.length_c   1.000
_cell.angle_alpha   90.00
_cell.angle_beta   90.00
_cell.angle_gamma   90.00
#
_symmetry.space_group_name_H-M   'P 1'
#
loop_
_entity.id
_entity.type
_entity.pdbx_description
1 polymer ?
#
loop_
_entity_poly.entity_id
_entity_poly.type
_entity_poly.pdbx_seq_one_letter_code
_entity_poly.pdbx_strand_id
1 'polypeptide(L)' 'MSKADYQEIISEYKEQVRVLKEQVNELTDACKAKDSALKRALQKLEYTTDDLDKLQEKTDELDEKR' A
#
# COMPACT_ATOMS: atom_id res chain seq x y z
N MET A 1 -45.89 -5.49 -12.40
CA MET A 1 -45.09 -4.36 -11.91
C MET A 1 -45.35 -3.13 -12.73
N SER A 2 -45.51 -2.00 -12.09
CA SER A 2 -45.71 -0.74 -12.80
C SER A 2 -44.38 -0.15 -13.23
N LYS A 3 -44.43 0.82 -14.14
CA LYS A 3 -43.25 1.55 -14.59
C LYS A 3 -42.54 2.27 -13.43
N ALA A 4 -43.33 2.77 -12.45
CA ALA A 4 -42.77 3.42 -11.28
C ALA A 4 -41.96 2.45 -10.40
N ASP A 5 -42.40 1.19 -10.29
CA ASP A 5 -41.68 0.15 -9.54
C ASP A 5 -40.33 -0.15 -10.18
N TYR A 6 -40.28 -0.25 -11.50
CA TYR A 6 -39.01 -0.45 -12.25
C TYR A 6 -38.08 0.74 -12.07
N GLN A 7 -38.57 1.95 -12.09
CA GLN A 7 -37.76 3.16 -11.90
C GLN A 7 -37.19 3.21 -10.50
N GLU A 8 -37.96 2.82 -9.49
CA GLU A 8 -37.51 2.74 -8.11
C GLU A 8 -36.39 1.73 -7.95
N ILE A 9 -36.54 0.54 -8.53
CA ILE A 9 -35.51 -0.50 -8.52
C ILE A 9 -34.20 0.02 -9.20
N ILE A 10 -34.33 0.66 -10.33
CA ILE A 10 -33.18 1.22 -11.06
C ILE A 10 -32.47 2.28 -10.21
N SER A 11 -33.24 3.16 -9.55
CA SER A 11 -32.67 4.19 -8.67
C SER A 11 -31.91 3.58 -7.50
N GLU A 12 -32.43 2.54 -6.90
CA GLU A 12 -31.77 1.82 -5.80
C GLU A 12 -30.45 1.19 -6.26
N TYR A 13 -30.44 0.53 -7.41
CA TYR A 13 -29.22 -0.04 -7.96
C TYR A 13 -28.18 1.01 -8.31
N LYS A 14 -28.60 2.14 -8.86
CA LYS A 14 -27.71 3.25 -9.14
C LYS A 14 -27.04 3.77 -7.88
N GLU A 15 -27.80 3.90 -6.80
CA GLU A 15 -27.24 4.32 -5.51
C GLU A 15 -26.25 3.30 -4.95
N GLN A 16 -26.57 2.02 -5.04
CA GLN A 16 -25.67 0.96 -4.60
C GLN A 16 -24.37 0.98 -5.39
N VAL A 17 -24.44 1.17 -6.70
CA VAL A 17 -23.25 1.27 -7.56
C VAL A 17 -22.43 2.49 -7.17
N ARG A 18 -23.04 3.62 -6.89
CA ARG A 18 -22.34 4.84 -6.46
C ARG A 18 -21.56 4.59 -5.16
N VAL A 19 -22.20 3.99 -4.18
CA VAL A 19 -21.58 3.66 -2.89
C VAL A 19 -20.41 2.69 -3.07
N LEU A 20 -20.61 1.65 -3.88
CA LEU A 20 -19.56 0.68 -4.15
C LEU A 20 -18.35 1.31 -4.86
N LYS A 21 -18.58 2.22 -5.79
CA LYS A 21 -17.50 2.97 -6.46
C LYS A 21 -16.70 3.81 -5.46
N GLU A 22 -17.38 4.49 -4.54
CA GLU A 22 -16.71 5.24 -3.48
C GLU A 22 -15.86 4.34 -2.61
N GLN A 23 -16.39 3.18 -2.21
CA GLN A 23 -15.64 2.22 -1.40
C GLN A 23 -14.41 1.69 -2.13
N VAL A 24 -14.54 1.40 -3.43
CA VAL A 24 -13.40 0.96 -4.25
C VAL A 24 -12.34 2.05 -4.33
N ASN A 25 -12.73 3.30 -4.50
CA ASN A 25 -11.78 4.43 -4.54
C ASN A 25 -11.05 4.59 -3.21
N GLU A 26 -11.77 4.51 -2.09
CA GLU A 26 -11.18 4.58 -0.75
C GLU A 26 -10.19 3.45 -0.52
N LEU A 27 -10.54 2.23 -0.89
CA LEU A 27 -9.67 1.07 -0.76
C LEU A 27 -8.44 1.19 -1.66
N THR A 28 -8.62 1.70 -2.87
CA THR A 28 -7.52 1.94 -3.80
C THR A 28 -6.53 2.95 -3.24
N ASP A 29 -7.02 4.05 -2.67
CA ASP A 29 -6.18 5.08 -2.05
C ASP A 29 -5.45 4.53 -0.83
N ALA A 30 -6.14 3.75 0.00
CA ALA A 30 -5.53 3.10 1.16
C ALA A 30 -4.42 2.13 0.75
N CYS A 31 -4.63 1.36 -0.31
CA CYS A 31 -3.63 0.44 -0.85
C CYS A 31 -2.40 1.19 -1.37
N LYS A 32 -2.60 2.29 -2.09
CA LYS A 32 -1.50 3.14 -2.58
C LYS A 32 -0.68 3.71 -1.44
N ALA A 33 -1.32 4.18 -0.39
CA ALA A 33 -0.64 4.70 0.79
C ALA A 33 0.20 3.62 1.48
N LYS A 34 -0.35 2.42 1.63
CA LYS A 34 0.37 1.28 2.22
C LYS A 34 1.54 0.84 1.35
N ASP A 35 1.38 0.82 0.03
CA ASP A 35 2.45 0.48 -0.90
C ASP A 35 3.60 1.48 -0.80
N SER A 36 3.31 2.77 -0.71
CA SER A 36 4.33 3.80 -0.53
C SER A 36 5.08 3.64 0.78
N ALA A 37 4.35 3.36 1.87
CA ALA A 37 4.96 3.11 3.17
C ALA A 37 5.85 1.87 3.15
N LEU A 38 5.40 0.81 2.48
CA LEU A 38 6.17 -0.42 2.34
C LEU A 38 7.46 -0.19 1.54
N LYS A 39 7.39 0.54 0.44
CA LYS A 39 8.56 0.90 -0.35
C LYS A 39 9.59 1.67 0.47
N ARG A 40 9.15 2.63 1.28
CA ARG A 40 10.03 3.39 2.17
C ARG A 40 10.69 2.49 3.21
N ALA A 41 9.93 1.58 3.80
CA ALA A 41 10.44 0.62 4.77
C ALA A 41 11.50 -0.29 4.15
N LEU A 42 11.26 -0.78 2.93
CA LEU A 42 12.20 -1.61 2.20
C LEU A 42 13.50 -0.86 1.88
N GLN A 43 13.40 0.41 1.47
CA GLN A 43 14.58 1.25 1.23
C GLN A 43 15.39 1.44 2.50
N LYS A 44 14.74 1.71 3.62
CA LYS A 44 15.42 1.85 4.92
C LYS A 44 16.13 0.56 5.30
N LEU A 45 15.49 -0.57 5.06
CA LEU A 45 16.09 -1.87 5.33
C LEU A 45 17.34 -2.11 4.48
N GLU A 46 17.30 -1.77 3.19
CA GLU A 46 18.45 -1.88 2.30
C GLU A 46 19.61 -1.03 2.77
N TYR A 47 19.37 0.24 3.12
CA TYR A 47 20.39 1.13 3.63
C TYR A 47 20.99 0.62 4.93
N THR A 48 20.16 0.12 5.83
CA THR A 48 20.62 -0.45 7.10
C THR A 48 21.47 -1.68 6.87
N THR A 49 21.08 -2.54 5.95
CA THR A 49 21.84 -3.73 5.59
C THR A 49 23.21 -3.37 5.00
N ASP A 50 23.26 -2.37 4.11
CA ASP A 50 24.51 -1.88 3.54
C ASP A 50 25.43 -1.31 4.62
N ASP A 51 24.88 -0.54 5.56
CA ASP A 51 25.64 0.02 6.67
C ASP A 51 26.19 -1.08 7.57
N LEU A 52 25.42 -2.11 7.85
CA LEU A 52 25.88 -3.26 8.64
C LEU A 52 27.02 -3.99 7.92
N ASP A 53 26.91 -4.19 6.62
CA ASP A 53 27.97 -4.83 5.82
C ASP A 53 29.26 -4.03 5.86
N LYS A 54 29.16 -2.70 5.76
CA LYS A 54 30.35 -1.81 5.86
C LYS A 54 30.99 -1.88 7.22
N LEU A 55 30.18 -1.93 8.29
CA LEU A 55 30.71 -2.08 9.65
C LEU A 55 31.39 -3.42 9.84
N GLN A 56 30.84 -4.47 9.26
CA GLN A 56 31.44 -5.80 9.31
C GLN A 56 32.81 -5.83 8.61
N GLU A 57 32.91 -5.21 7.45
CA GLU A 57 34.17 -5.08 6.70
C GLU A 57 35.23 -4.34 7.51
N LYS A 58 34.85 -3.25 8.16
CA LYS A 58 35.79 -2.48 9.01
C LYS A 58 36.24 -3.28 10.20
N THR A 59 35.35 -4.04 10.83
CA THR A 59 35.69 -4.90 11.95
C THR A 59 36.67 -6.00 11.51
N ASP A 60 36.44 -6.61 10.37
CA ASP A 60 37.31 -7.65 9.81
C ASP A 60 38.71 -7.08 9.51
N GLU A 61 38.79 -5.88 8.94
CA GLU A 61 40.06 -5.20 8.68
C GLU A 61 40.86 -4.93 9.97
N LEU A 62 40.16 -4.49 11.01
CA LEU A 62 40.77 -4.26 12.32
C LEU A 62 41.32 -5.54 12.93
N ASP A 63 40.58 -6.64 12.83
CA ASP A 63 41.01 -7.94 13.33
C ASP A 63 42.24 -8.46 12.57
N GLU A 64 42.29 -8.27 11.25
CA GLU A 64 43.45 -8.65 10.45
C GLU A 64 44.71 -7.89 10.82
N LYS A 65 44.59 -6.65 11.27
CA LYS A 65 45.72 -5.80 11.65
C LYS A 65 46.27 -6.08 13.05
N ARG A 66 45.52 -6.87 13.81
CA ARG A 66 46.00 -7.29 15.15
C ARG A 66 46.95 -8.46 15.03
#